data_d7e3902cf5398e32ffd6ed59448050c4
#
_entry.id   d7e3902cf5398e32ffd6ed59448050c4
#
_cell.length_a   1.000
_cell.length_b   1.000
_cell.length_c   1.000
_cell.angle_alpha   90.00
_cell.angle_beta   90.00
_cell.angle_gamma   90.00
#
_symmetry.space_group_name_H-M   'P 1'
#
loop_
_entity.id
_entity.type
_entity.pdbx_description
1 polymer ?
#
loop_
_entity_poly.entity_id
_entity_poly.type
_entity_poly.pdbx_seq_one_letter_code
_entity_poly.pdbx_strand_id
1 'polypeptide(L)'
;MKTHFAILFKSLFLGTITPLVISCTHGQTTERLLPYIDTRMGTAASITHTAGMFGKHTEEYGQTLPAVLEPNGMNFWTPQTQDTEQKCIAPYYYRDSLFQGFRNSHWITGGCTQDYGSMTLSALFDSLRCIPEKRGTRFAHEQETATPSYYSVTLPEEHLQAEMTGRSRSAIFRFTYQKAGKAYLIVNPNSDEGEGYIEIDTLQKRIYGYNPVHRIYQGWGEPAGYSGHFIIDYQKEPCEFGTFREDSVFPGQIKIEKEKNIGIYIGFHVENDEQILVKAASSFTDKEGAEKNMQQEIPHWDFNQTQKELTAIWEKHLSAIEVETPDQEAKEKFYGAFYRASFLPRTFNDVDGRYPAFAQKDSILQLASNEVYYDDYSMWDTYRALHPLINLLYPTQGGNMMQSLIHKFEQGGWLPIFPCWNSYTAAMIGDHCIAAIGDAYIKGVRNFDIEKAYEAMRKNAFESPANKKDYQNGMGRRALQSYLKYGYIPLEDSVPDAFHTKEQVSRTLEYAYDDFVLSQVAKQLQKNEDYKLLSVRALNYRNVIDPQTGYAQGRHTDGTFLKEQNAFQFAKFITEGAPCHYTWYVPHDPYGLMEYMGGKE
;
A
#
# COMPACT_ATOMS: atom_id res chain seq x y z
N MET A 1 -24.18 -22.19 -48.18
CA MET A 1 -24.34 -21.20 -49.25
C MET A 1 -23.12 -20.27 -49.22
N LYS A 2 -22.29 -20.41 -50.25
CA LYS A 2 -21.08 -19.58 -50.48
C LYS A 2 -21.50 -18.37 -51.26
N THR A 3 -21.05 -17.18 -50.90
CA THR A 3 -21.15 -16.00 -51.77
C THR A 3 -19.80 -15.27 -51.75
N HIS A 4 -19.15 -15.37 -52.91
CA HIS A 4 -17.96 -14.61 -53.28
C HIS A 4 -18.36 -13.15 -53.56
N PHE A 5 -17.52 -12.18 -53.18
CA PHE A 5 -17.52 -10.85 -53.76
C PHE A 5 -16.19 -10.59 -54.45
N ALA A 6 -16.31 -10.30 -55.75
CA ALA A 6 -15.20 -9.99 -56.63
C ALA A 6 -14.89 -8.50 -56.65
N ILE A 7 -13.61 -8.20 -56.70
CA ILE A 7 -13.05 -6.85 -56.85
C ILE A 7 -13.10 -6.47 -58.33
N LEU A 8 -13.64 -5.31 -58.66
CA LEU A 8 -13.49 -4.70 -59.99
C LEU A 8 -12.78 -3.35 -59.87
N PHE A 9 -11.57 -3.25 -60.42
CA PHE A 9 -10.86 -2.00 -60.71
C PHE A 9 -11.51 -1.33 -61.91
N LYS A 10 -11.76 -0.01 -61.84
CA LYS A 10 -11.82 0.91 -62.97
C LYS A 10 -11.16 2.23 -62.62
N SER A 11 -10.20 2.58 -63.44
CA SER A 11 -9.36 3.77 -63.43
C SER A 11 -10.00 4.94 -64.16
N LEU A 12 -9.46 6.13 -63.83
CA LEU A 12 -9.43 7.42 -64.52
C LEU A 12 -10.66 8.33 -64.44
N PHE A 13 -10.50 9.46 -63.73
CA PHE A 13 -10.41 10.78 -64.39
C PHE A 13 -9.84 11.84 -63.42
N LEU A 14 -8.85 12.62 -63.92
CA LEU A 14 -8.27 13.74 -63.24
C LEU A 14 -9.27 14.91 -63.18
N GLY A 15 -9.46 15.45 -61.98
CA GLY A 15 -10.09 16.73 -61.75
C GLY A 15 -9.56 17.29 -60.43
N THR A 16 -8.66 18.29 -60.52
CA THR A 16 -8.12 18.99 -59.37
C THR A 16 -9.22 19.84 -58.71
N ILE A 17 -9.84 19.30 -57.66
CA ILE A 17 -10.59 20.09 -56.69
C ILE A 17 -9.80 19.98 -55.38
N THR A 18 -9.16 21.10 -55.02
CA THR A 18 -8.53 21.27 -53.70
C THR A 18 -9.64 21.37 -52.65
N PRO A 19 -9.83 20.39 -51.80
CA PRO A 19 -10.72 20.58 -50.66
C PRO A 19 -9.97 21.42 -49.63
N LEU A 20 -10.51 22.59 -49.35
CA LEU A 20 -10.17 23.34 -48.13
C LEU A 20 -10.58 22.46 -46.96
N VAL A 21 -9.67 21.66 -46.44
CA VAL A 21 -9.85 20.97 -45.15
C VAL A 21 -9.72 22.07 -44.09
N ILE A 22 -10.87 22.66 -43.73
CA ILE A 22 -10.97 23.36 -42.45
C ILE A 22 -10.82 22.29 -41.37
N SER A 23 -9.59 22.08 -40.95
CA SER A 23 -9.28 21.33 -39.72
C SER A 23 -9.84 22.16 -38.58
N CYS A 24 -11.09 21.89 -38.19
CA CYS A 24 -11.57 22.24 -36.86
C CYS A 24 -10.76 21.38 -35.89
N THR A 25 -9.59 21.88 -35.50
CA THR A 25 -8.98 21.44 -34.25
C THR A 25 -9.90 21.96 -33.15
N HIS A 26 -10.94 21.17 -32.81
CA HIS A 26 -11.48 21.22 -31.48
C HIS A 26 -10.31 20.81 -30.60
N GLY A 27 -9.65 21.79 -30.00
CA GLY A 27 -8.85 21.55 -28.83
C GLY A 27 -9.82 20.97 -27.78
N GLN A 28 -9.89 19.65 -27.71
CA GLN A 28 -10.46 19.01 -26.53
C GLN A 28 -9.60 19.49 -25.37
N THR A 29 -10.09 20.45 -24.61
CA THR A 29 -9.60 20.71 -23.27
C THR A 29 -9.92 19.43 -22.51
N THR A 30 -8.90 18.58 -22.35
CA THR A 30 -9.01 17.38 -21.50
C THR A 30 -9.55 17.84 -20.15
N GLU A 31 -10.68 17.27 -19.76
CA GLU A 31 -11.29 17.53 -18.46
C GLU A 31 -10.26 17.26 -17.37
N ARG A 32 -10.14 18.16 -16.39
CA ARG A 32 -9.27 17.94 -15.23
C ARG A 32 -9.93 16.93 -14.30
N LEU A 33 -9.19 15.93 -13.86
CA LEU A 33 -9.71 14.80 -13.07
C LEU A 33 -9.48 14.97 -11.56
N LEU A 34 -8.43 15.67 -11.15
CA LEU A 34 -8.14 15.90 -9.73
C LEU A 34 -9.27 16.58 -8.95
N PRO A 35 -10.06 17.52 -9.52
CA PRO A 35 -11.17 18.13 -8.80
C PRO A 35 -12.27 17.15 -8.33
N TYR A 36 -12.32 15.95 -8.89
CA TYR A 36 -13.23 14.90 -8.44
C TYR A 36 -12.75 14.15 -7.19
N ILE A 37 -11.55 14.43 -6.69
CA ILE A 37 -10.93 13.67 -5.60
C ILE A 37 -10.79 14.53 -4.35
N ASP A 38 -11.63 14.28 -3.35
CA ASP A 38 -11.37 14.68 -1.97
C ASP A 38 -10.65 13.54 -1.27
N THR A 39 -9.38 13.75 -0.92
CA THR A 39 -8.56 12.71 -0.30
C THR A 39 -8.98 12.36 1.12
N ARG A 40 -9.84 13.17 1.76
CA ARG A 40 -10.44 12.90 3.07
C ARG A 40 -11.57 11.86 3.03
N MET A 41 -12.08 11.53 1.83
CA MET A 41 -13.13 10.52 1.69
C MET A 41 -12.68 9.17 2.26
N GLY A 42 -13.40 8.64 3.25
CA GLY A 42 -13.10 7.38 3.94
C GLY A 42 -12.24 7.52 5.20
N THR A 43 -11.86 8.74 5.61
CA THR A 43 -11.10 9.01 6.84
C THR A 43 -11.97 9.19 8.08
N ALA A 44 -13.31 9.15 7.94
CA ALA A 44 -14.25 9.10 9.06
C ALA A 44 -14.65 7.67 9.41
N ALA A 45 -15.23 7.49 10.58
CA ALA A 45 -15.84 6.23 10.98
C ALA A 45 -16.91 5.78 9.97
N SER A 46 -16.97 4.47 9.72
CA SER A 46 -18.09 3.87 9.01
C SER A 46 -19.38 4.02 9.81
N ILE A 47 -20.47 4.35 9.11
CA ILE A 47 -21.81 4.45 9.70
C ILE A 47 -22.64 3.17 9.53
N THR A 48 -22.04 2.11 8.98
CA THR A 48 -22.73 0.84 8.77
C THR A 48 -22.98 0.12 10.08
N HIS A 49 -24.09 -0.63 10.14
CA HIS A 49 -24.41 -1.46 11.31
C HIS A 49 -23.29 -2.48 11.61
N THR A 50 -22.72 -3.07 10.57
CA THR A 50 -21.63 -4.05 10.69
C THR A 50 -20.37 -3.43 11.32
N ALA A 51 -19.97 -2.25 10.88
CA ALA A 51 -18.83 -1.55 11.48
C ALA A 51 -19.09 -1.20 12.95
N GLY A 52 -20.31 -0.77 13.30
CA GLY A 52 -20.68 -0.52 14.69
C GLY A 52 -20.65 -1.76 15.59
N MET A 53 -20.89 -2.96 15.02
CA MET A 53 -20.85 -4.23 15.76
C MET A 53 -19.45 -4.83 15.87
N PHE A 54 -18.65 -4.75 14.81
CA PHE A 54 -17.41 -5.52 14.67
C PHE A 54 -16.17 -4.66 14.49
N GLY A 55 -16.32 -3.39 14.08
CA GLY A 55 -15.23 -2.48 13.78
C GLY A 55 -14.67 -1.71 14.98
N LYS A 56 -15.04 -2.07 16.21
CA LYS A 56 -14.54 -1.39 17.40
C LYS A 56 -13.02 -1.46 17.49
N HIS A 57 -12.37 -0.29 17.67
CA HIS A 57 -10.91 -0.11 17.62
C HIS A 57 -10.27 -0.34 16.24
N THR A 58 -11.06 -0.40 15.19
CA THR A 58 -10.61 -0.55 13.80
C THR A 58 -11.39 0.41 12.89
N GLU A 59 -12.40 -0.07 12.20
CA GLU A 59 -13.19 0.69 11.20
C GLU A 59 -13.94 1.91 11.77
N GLU A 60 -14.06 2.01 13.09
CA GLU A 60 -14.67 3.18 13.73
C GLU A 60 -13.87 4.48 13.53
N TYR A 61 -12.59 4.39 13.11
CA TYR A 61 -11.71 5.52 12.86
C TYR A 61 -11.47 5.82 11.36
N GLY A 62 -12.14 5.13 10.46
CA GLY A 62 -11.84 5.18 9.04
C GLY A 62 -10.63 4.30 8.68
N GLN A 63 -10.47 3.98 7.38
CA GLN A 63 -9.47 3.02 6.91
C GLN A 63 -8.60 3.56 5.78
N THR A 64 -8.45 4.87 5.71
CA THR A 64 -7.58 5.58 4.76
C THR A 64 -7.08 6.89 5.35
N LEU A 65 -6.26 7.61 4.60
CA LEU A 65 -5.65 8.88 5.01
C LEU A 65 -5.60 9.85 3.82
N PRO A 66 -5.61 11.19 4.07
CA PRO A 66 -5.52 12.18 3.01
C PRO A 66 -4.05 12.37 2.59
N ALA A 67 -3.52 11.41 1.81
CA ALA A 67 -2.13 11.41 1.41
C ALA A 67 -1.85 12.31 0.20
N VAL A 68 -0.71 12.98 0.23
CA VAL A 68 -0.06 13.60 -0.92
C VAL A 68 1.09 12.68 -1.32
N LEU A 69 1.06 12.13 -2.54
CA LEU A 69 2.06 11.15 -3.01
C LEU A 69 2.02 11.03 -4.54
N GLU A 70 3.05 10.47 -5.16
CA GLU A 70 2.95 9.90 -6.51
C GLU A 70 2.21 8.56 -6.47
N PRO A 71 1.52 8.14 -7.55
CA PRO A 71 0.94 6.80 -7.63
C PRO A 71 1.96 5.73 -7.27
N ASN A 72 1.63 4.85 -6.31
CA ASN A 72 2.51 3.82 -5.76
C ASN A 72 3.85 4.36 -5.20
N GLY A 73 3.86 5.61 -4.74
CA GLY A 73 5.04 6.24 -4.13
C GLY A 73 5.49 5.56 -2.84
N MET A 74 6.74 5.80 -2.43
CA MET A 74 7.31 5.24 -1.21
C MET A 74 6.56 5.76 0.02
N ASN A 75 6.31 7.05 0.09
CA ASN A 75 5.75 7.74 1.25
C ASN A 75 4.31 8.16 1.02
N PHE A 76 3.53 8.11 2.08
CA PHE A 76 2.30 8.86 2.23
C PHE A 76 2.61 10.12 3.05
N TRP A 77 2.77 11.25 2.36
CA TRP A 77 2.88 12.53 3.04
C TRP A 77 1.47 12.94 3.47
N THR A 78 1.22 12.98 4.77
CA THR A 78 -0.14 13.13 5.30
C THR A 78 -0.19 14.10 6.46
N PRO A 79 -1.29 14.86 6.66
CA PRO A 79 -1.53 15.49 7.95
C PRO A 79 -1.66 14.43 9.02
N GLN A 80 -1.30 14.79 10.25
CA GLN A 80 -1.47 13.95 11.43
C GLN A 80 -2.41 14.64 12.42
N THR A 81 -3.41 13.91 12.90
CA THR A 81 -4.33 14.37 13.95
C THR A 81 -4.24 13.52 15.22
N GLN A 82 -3.76 12.28 15.10
CA GLN A 82 -3.51 11.41 16.24
C GLN A 82 -2.25 11.86 16.99
N ASP A 83 -2.30 11.91 18.31
CA ASP A 83 -1.18 12.27 19.17
C ASP A 83 -0.17 11.13 19.36
N THR A 84 -0.65 9.88 19.27
CA THR A 84 0.16 8.65 19.35
C THR A 84 -0.16 7.70 18.20
N GLU A 85 0.76 6.80 17.91
CA GLU A 85 0.49 5.70 16.99
C GLU A 85 -0.30 4.60 17.68
N GLN A 86 -1.34 4.13 16.97
CA GLN A 86 -2.17 3.03 17.45
C GLN A 86 -2.37 2.02 16.32
N LYS A 87 -2.31 0.74 16.69
CA LYS A 87 -2.59 -0.34 15.74
C LYS A 87 -4.01 -0.22 15.20
N CYS A 88 -4.18 -0.44 13.89
CA CYS A 88 -5.43 -0.33 13.14
C CYS A 88 -5.97 1.10 12.96
N ILE A 89 -5.26 2.13 13.38
CA ILE A 89 -5.72 3.52 13.29
C ILE A 89 -4.77 4.31 12.39
N ALA A 90 -5.34 5.01 11.41
CA ALA A 90 -4.59 5.90 10.52
C ALA A 90 -4.04 7.12 11.27
N PRO A 91 -2.95 7.75 10.81
CA PRO A 91 -2.44 8.99 11.41
C PRO A 91 -3.42 10.15 11.43
N TYR A 92 -4.37 10.16 10.50
CA TYR A 92 -5.40 11.18 10.38
C TYR A 92 -6.79 10.58 10.58
N TYR A 93 -7.60 11.20 11.43
CA TYR A 93 -9.00 10.87 11.64
C TYR A 93 -9.88 12.10 11.45
N TYR A 94 -10.86 12.03 10.56
CA TYR A 94 -11.69 13.18 10.16
C TYR A 94 -12.45 13.86 11.31
N ARG A 95 -12.79 13.14 12.38
CA ARG A 95 -13.50 13.74 13.52
C ARG A 95 -12.60 14.38 14.57
N ASP A 96 -11.30 14.30 14.40
CA ASP A 96 -10.36 15.01 15.26
C ASP A 96 -10.42 16.52 15.01
N SER A 97 -10.09 17.29 16.01
CA SER A 97 -10.09 18.75 15.96
C SER A 97 -8.70 19.36 16.24
N LEU A 98 -7.69 18.53 16.41
CA LEU A 98 -6.32 18.93 16.69
C LEU A 98 -5.38 18.46 15.58
N PHE A 99 -4.67 19.40 14.98
CA PHE A 99 -3.61 19.12 14.02
C PHE A 99 -2.29 18.97 14.76
N GLN A 100 -1.60 17.85 14.55
CA GLN A 100 -0.32 17.52 15.20
C GLN A 100 0.90 17.90 14.36
N GLY A 101 0.74 17.96 13.04
CA GLY A 101 1.81 18.21 12.09
C GLY A 101 1.64 17.43 10.80
N PHE A 102 2.70 17.33 10.03
CA PHE A 102 2.80 16.51 8.83
C PHE A 102 3.64 15.28 9.12
N ARG A 103 3.14 14.13 8.68
CA ARG A 103 3.78 12.83 8.90
C ARG A 103 4.25 12.23 7.56
N ASN A 104 5.43 11.66 7.58
CA ASN A 104 5.86 10.68 6.61
C ASN A 104 5.33 9.32 7.06
N SER A 105 4.21 8.88 6.50
CA SER A 105 3.54 7.65 6.87
C SER A 105 3.84 6.51 5.90
N HIS A 106 3.92 5.30 6.43
CA HIS A 106 3.97 4.06 5.67
C HIS A 106 2.86 3.09 6.10
N TRP A 107 1.78 3.63 6.64
CA TRP A 107 0.64 2.82 7.07
C TRP A 107 0.08 1.98 5.89
N ILE A 108 -0.22 0.71 6.18
CA ILE A 108 -0.83 -0.19 5.20
C ILE A 108 -2.34 0.04 5.28
N THR A 109 -2.85 0.86 4.36
CA THR A 109 -4.25 1.32 4.36
C THR A 109 -5.23 0.15 4.28
N GLY A 110 -6.27 0.20 5.11
CA GLY A 110 -7.25 -0.87 5.22
C GLY A 110 -6.79 -2.07 6.06
N GLY A 111 -5.54 -2.11 6.48
CA GLY A 111 -4.97 -3.17 7.31
C GLY A 111 -5.00 -2.81 8.80
N CYS A 112 -5.26 -3.81 9.66
CA CYS A 112 -5.09 -3.64 11.10
C CYS A 112 -3.59 -3.72 11.47
N THR A 113 -2.83 -2.74 11.01
CA THR A 113 -1.39 -2.59 11.23
C THR A 113 -1.08 -1.28 11.93
N GLN A 114 0.08 -1.18 12.53
CA GLN A 114 0.61 0.09 12.99
C GLN A 114 1.35 0.78 11.84
N ASP A 115 1.43 2.11 11.87
CA ASP A 115 2.25 2.88 10.93
C ASP A 115 3.74 2.70 11.26
N TYR A 116 4.58 2.55 10.25
CA TYR A 116 6.04 2.56 10.40
C TYR A 116 6.67 3.81 9.78
N GLY A 117 5.97 4.93 9.89
CA GLY A 117 6.42 6.23 9.43
C GLY A 117 7.72 6.68 10.10
N SER A 118 8.55 7.42 9.35
CA SER A 118 9.91 7.77 9.81
C SER A 118 9.94 9.00 10.68
N MET A 119 9.07 10.00 10.42
CA MET A 119 9.12 11.28 11.12
C MET A 119 7.78 12.03 11.12
N THR A 120 7.65 12.96 12.08
CA THR A 120 6.61 14.00 12.11
C THR A 120 7.26 15.38 12.16
N LEU A 121 6.79 16.31 11.32
CA LEU A 121 7.19 17.71 11.26
C LEU A 121 6.02 18.60 11.71
N SER A 122 6.21 19.38 12.77
CA SER A 122 5.21 20.32 13.28
C SER A 122 5.73 21.74 13.24
N ALA A 123 4.82 22.72 13.07
CA ALA A 123 5.14 24.14 13.09
C ALA A 123 4.24 24.85 14.11
N LEU A 124 4.83 25.69 14.95
CA LEU A 124 4.15 26.42 16.03
C LEU A 124 4.53 27.89 16.00
N PHE A 125 3.73 28.72 16.70
CA PHE A 125 3.99 30.14 16.89
C PHE A 125 4.07 30.47 18.37
N ASP A 126 5.00 31.37 18.73
CA ASP A 126 5.23 31.99 20.04
C ASP A 126 5.65 31.04 21.17
N SER A 127 5.11 29.83 21.24
CA SER A 127 5.31 28.91 22.36
C SER A 127 5.81 27.53 21.89
N LEU A 128 6.96 27.10 22.42
CA LEU A 128 7.50 25.76 22.16
C LEU A 128 6.75 24.71 22.98
N ARG A 129 6.11 23.76 22.29
CA ARG A 129 5.38 22.63 22.89
C ARG A 129 5.87 21.33 22.24
N CYS A 130 6.71 20.58 22.95
CA CYS A 130 7.45 19.45 22.37
C CYS A 130 6.63 18.15 22.29
N ILE A 131 5.84 17.87 23.30
CA ILE A 131 5.07 16.62 23.36
C ILE A 131 3.76 16.71 22.59
N PRO A 132 3.34 15.60 21.95
CA PRO A 132 2.13 15.56 21.11
C PRO A 132 0.87 16.04 21.84
N GLU A 133 0.65 15.63 23.08
CA GLU A 133 -0.54 15.97 23.88
C GLU A 133 -0.70 17.48 24.13
N LYS A 134 0.40 18.25 24.07
CA LYS A 134 0.39 19.71 24.25
C LYS A 134 0.56 20.46 22.92
N ARG A 135 1.08 19.79 21.88
CA ARG A 135 1.42 20.40 20.60
C ARG A 135 0.21 20.58 19.69
N GLY A 136 -0.78 19.72 19.81
CA GLY A 136 -1.96 19.74 18.97
C GLY A 136 -2.63 21.11 18.92
N THR A 137 -2.87 21.63 17.71
CA THR A 137 -3.45 22.95 17.45
C THR A 137 -4.82 22.79 16.81
N ARG A 138 -5.82 23.55 17.27
CA ARG A 138 -7.20 23.48 16.76
C ARG A 138 -7.26 23.89 15.29
N PHE A 139 -8.04 23.14 14.52
CA PHE A 139 -8.37 23.44 13.14
C PHE A 139 -9.84 23.11 12.84
N ALA A 140 -10.32 23.59 11.70
CA ALA A 140 -11.64 23.27 11.17
C ALA A 140 -11.53 22.78 9.72
N HIS A 141 -12.35 21.83 9.32
CA HIS A 141 -12.32 21.24 7.97
C HIS A 141 -12.65 22.23 6.85
N GLU A 142 -13.37 23.31 7.14
CA GLU A 142 -13.63 24.41 6.21
C GLU A 142 -12.36 25.20 5.87
N GLN A 143 -11.32 25.07 6.69
CA GLN A 143 -10.00 25.69 6.52
C GLN A 143 -8.95 24.73 5.98
N GLU A 144 -9.38 23.55 5.54
CA GLU A 144 -8.56 22.48 5.04
C GLU A 144 -8.81 22.24 3.54
N THR A 145 -7.74 22.09 2.78
CA THR A 145 -7.79 21.63 1.38
C THR A 145 -7.01 20.35 1.24
N ALA A 146 -7.61 19.31 0.66
CA ALA A 146 -7.01 17.99 0.55
C ALA A 146 -7.24 17.39 -0.84
N THR A 147 -6.18 17.33 -1.63
CA THR A 147 -6.16 16.75 -2.99
C THR A 147 -4.98 15.78 -3.12
N PRO A 148 -4.91 14.94 -4.16
CA PRO A 148 -3.78 14.03 -4.36
C PRO A 148 -2.40 14.70 -4.46
N SER A 149 -2.36 15.97 -4.88
CA SER A 149 -1.13 16.73 -5.11
C SER A 149 -0.88 17.88 -4.14
N TYR A 150 -1.80 18.12 -3.22
CA TYR A 150 -1.69 19.29 -2.34
C TYR A 150 -2.57 19.11 -1.10
N TYR A 151 -1.99 19.49 0.02
CA TYR A 151 -2.72 19.65 1.28
C TYR A 151 -2.41 21.00 1.92
N SER A 152 -3.41 21.63 2.50
CA SER A 152 -3.23 22.82 3.33
C SER A 152 -4.22 22.86 4.48
N VAL A 153 -3.81 23.50 5.56
CA VAL A 153 -4.66 23.80 6.72
C VAL A 153 -4.29 25.16 7.30
N THR A 154 -5.31 25.94 7.70
CA THR A 154 -5.11 27.16 8.47
C THR A 154 -5.27 26.87 9.95
N LEU A 155 -4.32 27.32 10.75
CA LEU A 155 -4.25 27.17 12.21
C LEU A 155 -4.37 28.55 12.86
N PRO A 156 -5.58 29.03 13.17
CA PRO A 156 -5.78 30.41 13.64
C PRO A 156 -5.06 30.73 14.95
N GLU A 157 -4.98 29.76 15.87
CA GLU A 157 -4.30 29.93 17.15
C GLU A 157 -2.78 30.14 17.00
N GLU A 158 -2.20 29.56 15.93
CA GLU A 158 -0.79 29.70 15.58
C GLU A 158 -0.53 30.82 14.56
N HIS A 159 -1.56 31.57 14.16
CA HIS A 159 -1.45 32.54 13.06
C HIS A 159 -0.72 31.96 11.82
N LEU A 160 -1.00 30.72 11.48
CA LEU A 160 -0.22 29.93 10.55
C LEU A 160 -1.12 29.31 9.47
N GLN A 161 -0.65 29.39 8.23
CA GLN A 161 -1.07 28.48 7.14
C GLN A 161 0.03 27.46 6.90
N ALA A 162 -0.29 26.19 7.04
CA ALA A 162 0.61 25.07 6.79
C ALA A 162 0.21 24.36 5.48
N GLU A 163 1.16 24.17 4.58
CA GLU A 163 0.94 23.60 3.26
C GLU A 163 1.95 22.50 2.95
N MET A 164 1.55 21.52 2.16
CA MET A 164 2.38 20.38 1.77
C MET A 164 2.11 19.94 0.34
N THR A 165 3.18 19.66 -0.39
CA THR A 165 3.18 18.91 -1.65
C THR A 165 4.41 18.01 -1.70
N GLY A 166 4.46 17.05 -2.62
CA GLY A 166 5.59 16.10 -2.61
C GLY A 166 5.74 15.28 -3.88
N ARG A 167 6.58 14.28 -3.77
CA ARG A 167 6.91 13.28 -4.78
C ARG A 167 6.85 11.88 -4.12
N SER A 168 7.47 10.90 -4.75
CA SER A 168 7.49 9.53 -4.21
C SER A 168 8.21 9.43 -2.85
N ARG A 169 9.41 10.02 -2.74
CA ARG A 169 10.30 9.89 -1.58
C ARG A 169 10.54 11.20 -0.84
N SER A 170 10.12 12.32 -1.44
CA SER A 170 10.44 13.66 -0.96
C SER A 170 9.19 14.55 -0.90
N ALA A 171 9.18 15.53 0.00
CA ALA A 171 8.13 16.53 0.10
C ALA A 171 8.72 17.92 0.32
N ILE A 172 7.93 18.95 -0.01
CA ILE A 172 8.20 20.33 0.34
C ILE A 172 7.02 20.90 1.10
N PHE A 173 7.32 21.62 2.16
CA PHE A 173 6.35 22.25 3.05
C PHE A 173 6.54 23.75 3.00
N ARG A 174 5.43 24.49 3.13
CA ARG A 174 5.41 25.94 3.24
C ARG A 174 4.61 26.35 4.46
N PHE A 175 5.25 27.06 5.36
CA PHE A 175 4.66 27.59 6.58
C PHE A 175 4.60 29.10 6.46
N THR A 176 3.40 29.67 6.30
CA THR A 176 3.16 31.12 6.18
C THR A 176 2.65 31.66 7.50
N TYR A 177 3.48 32.45 8.19
CA TYR A 177 3.14 33.06 9.49
C TYR A 177 2.49 34.41 9.26
N GLN A 178 1.23 34.55 9.60
CA GLN A 178 0.41 35.76 9.40
C GLN A 178 0.72 36.87 10.39
N LYS A 179 1.60 36.63 11.36
CA LYS A 179 1.98 37.59 12.42
C LYS A 179 3.47 37.51 12.69
N ALA A 180 4.09 38.69 12.87
CA ALA A 180 5.49 38.76 13.31
C ALA A 180 5.66 38.22 14.72
N GLY A 181 6.72 37.45 14.97
CA GLY A 181 6.98 36.85 16.26
C GLY A 181 8.03 35.75 16.21
N LYS A 182 7.94 34.84 17.14
CA LYS A 182 8.81 33.67 17.22
C LYS A 182 8.09 32.43 16.70
N ALA A 183 8.66 31.76 15.74
CA ALA A 183 8.15 30.54 15.13
C ALA A 183 9.03 29.35 15.51
N TYR A 184 8.45 28.16 15.59
CA TYR A 184 9.17 26.93 15.86
C TYR A 184 8.84 25.85 14.85
N LEU A 185 9.85 25.10 14.43
CA LEU A 185 9.71 23.80 13.80
C LEU A 185 10.13 22.72 14.78
N ILE A 186 9.36 21.65 14.85
CA ILE A 186 9.61 20.50 15.72
C ILE A 186 9.64 19.26 14.86
N VAL A 187 10.66 18.43 15.02
CA VAL A 187 10.83 17.17 14.30
C VAL A 187 11.01 16.04 15.30
N ASN A 188 10.15 15.03 15.18
CA ASN A 188 10.25 13.78 15.94
C ASN A 188 10.60 12.62 14.99
N PRO A 189 11.59 11.77 15.29
CA PRO A 189 11.60 10.42 14.75
C PRO A 189 10.44 9.66 15.41
N ASN A 190 9.64 8.99 14.60
CA ASN A 190 8.47 8.24 15.09
C ASN A 190 8.92 6.89 15.68
N SER A 191 9.46 6.92 16.89
CA SER A 191 9.99 5.74 17.56
C SER A 191 9.32 5.52 18.91
N ASP A 192 8.23 4.78 18.91
CA ASP A 192 7.44 4.46 20.11
C ASP A 192 8.22 3.58 21.11
N GLU A 193 9.15 2.77 20.61
CA GLU A 193 9.98 1.89 21.44
C GLU A 193 11.28 2.54 21.95
N GLY A 194 11.51 3.80 21.59
CA GLY A 194 12.69 4.52 22.05
C GLY A 194 13.99 4.09 21.38
N GLU A 195 13.94 3.68 20.11
CA GLU A 195 15.12 3.24 19.34
C GLU A 195 15.60 4.30 18.32
N GLY A 196 14.85 5.40 18.19
CA GLY A 196 15.10 6.46 17.22
C GLY A 196 16.37 7.25 17.48
N TYR A 197 16.83 7.89 16.42
CA TYR A 197 17.98 8.79 16.39
C TYR A 197 17.62 10.07 15.65
N ILE A 198 18.09 11.23 16.17
CA ILE A 198 17.95 12.50 15.45
C ILE A 198 19.11 13.44 15.79
N GLU A 199 19.63 14.12 14.76
CA GLU A 199 20.70 15.14 14.87
C GLU A 199 20.42 16.33 13.97
N ILE A 200 20.97 17.49 14.34
CA ILE A 200 20.94 18.74 13.56
C ILE A 200 22.36 19.18 13.20
N ASP A 201 22.56 19.47 11.91
CA ASP A 201 23.70 20.23 11.40
C ASP A 201 23.27 21.65 11.05
N THR A 202 23.61 22.59 11.89
CA THR A 202 23.22 24.00 11.71
C THR A 202 23.96 24.69 10.57
N LEU A 203 25.16 24.23 10.21
CA LEU A 203 25.95 24.78 9.11
C LEU A 203 25.34 24.39 7.74
N GLN A 204 24.87 23.17 7.64
CA GLN A 204 24.16 22.69 6.45
C GLN A 204 22.67 23.02 6.46
N LYS A 205 22.14 23.50 7.59
CA LYS A 205 20.71 23.72 7.83
C LYS A 205 19.91 22.44 7.57
N ARG A 206 20.37 21.33 8.16
CA ARG A 206 19.84 19.99 7.93
C ARG A 206 19.62 19.25 9.25
N ILE A 207 18.50 18.57 9.33
CA ILE A 207 18.24 17.55 10.33
C ILE A 207 18.34 16.19 9.64
N TYR A 208 18.94 15.23 10.32
CA TYR A 208 18.95 13.83 9.95
C TYR A 208 18.42 12.99 11.11
N GLY A 209 17.68 11.95 10.78
CA GLY A 209 17.24 10.99 11.78
C GLY A 209 16.87 9.66 11.15
N TYR A 210 16.60 8.69 12.01
CA TYR A 210 16.08 7.40 11.59
C TYR A 210 15.21 6.77 12.68
N ASN A 211 14.33 5.87 12.25
CA ASN A 211 13.49 5.04 13.09
C ASN A 211 13.60 3.58 12.62
N PRO A 212 14.07 2.63 13.47
CA PRO A 212 14.09 1.21 13.15
C PRO A 212 12.68 0.69 12.87
N VAL A 213 12.53 -0.13 11.83
CA VAL A 213 11.24 -0.71 11.45
C VAL A 213 11.07 -2.10 12.06
N HIS A 214 9.88 -2.34 12.61
CA HIS A 214 9.46 -3.61 13.20
C HIS A 214 8.33 -4.26 12.39
N ARG A 215 8.27 -5.60 12.41
CA ARG A 215 7.16 -6.38 11.82
C ARG A 215 5.97 -6.39 12.77
N ILE A 216 5.14 -5.40 12.70
CA ILE A 216 4.12 -5.05 13.68
C ILE A 216 2.75 -5.72 13.48
N TYR A 217 2.67 -6.80 12.71
CA TYR A 217 1.40 -7.49 12.51
C TYR A 217 0.97 -8.28 13.76
N GLN A 218 1.93 -8.76 14.55
CA GLN A 218 1.71 -9.53 15.78
C GLN A 218 2.19 -8.77 17.02
N GLY A 219 1.56 -7.64 17.32
CA GLY A 219 2.07 -6.73 18.34
C GLY A 219 3.29 -5.97 17.84
N TRP A 220 4.27 -5.71 18.69
CA TRP A 220 5.46 -4.95 18.33
C TRP A 220 6.51 -5.72 17.51
N GLY A 221 6.32 -6.99 17.25
CA GLY A 221 7.09 -7.82 16.32
C GLY A 221 8.62 -7.77 16.45
N GLU A 222 9.27 -8.62 15.64
CA GLU A 222 10.73 -8.60 15.51
C GLU A 222 11.18 -7.47 14.56
N PRO A 223 12.43 -6.97 14.68
CA PRO A 223 12.99 -6.01 13.73
C PRO A 223 12.87 -6.50 12.28
N ALA A 224 12.50 -5.58 11.38
CA ALA A 224 12.36 -5.87 9.95
C ALA A 224 13.71 -5.92 9.21
N GLY A 225 14.81 -5.53 9.85
CA GLY A 225 16.16 -5.55 9.31
C GLY A 225 16.56 -4.26 8.58
N TYR A 226 15.77 -3.20 8.67
CA TYR A 226 16.08 -1.89 8.11
C TYR A 226 15.46 -0.77 8.97
N SER A 227 15.82 0.47 8.64
CA SER A 227 15.28 1.67 9.28
C SER A 227 14.67 2.62 8.26
N GLY A 228 13.70 3.40 8.69
CA GLY A 228 13.22 4.57 7.96
C GLY A 228 14.15 5.76 8.25
N HIS A 229 15.10 6.05 7.36
CA HIS A 229 15.97 7.20 7.42
C HIS A 229 15.26 8.42 6.83
N PHE A 230 15.53 9.60 7.37
CA PHE A 230 15.01 10.85 6.83
C PHE A 230 16.01 12.00 6.96
N ILE A 231 15.90 12.95 6.04
CA ILE A 231 16.55 14.26 6.14
C ILE A 231 15.52 15.35 6.00
N ILE A 232 15.78 16.48 6.67
CA ILE A 232 14.97 17.70 6.57
C ILE A 232 15.90 18.87 6.36
N ASP A 233 15.72 19.60 5.24
CA ASP A 233 16.43 20.84 4.93
C ASP A 233 15.50 22.03 5.17
N TYR A 234 16.04 23.13 5.73
CA TYR A 234 15.32 24.39 5.94
C TYR A 234 16.15 25.58 5.46
N GLN A 235 15.47 26.63 4.94
CA GLN A 235 16.17 27.77 4.33
C GLN A 235 16.63 28.83 5.32
N LYS A 236 15.77 29.13 6.30
CA LYS A 236 15.96 30.27 7.19
C LYS A 236 17.00 29.96 8.26
N GLU A 237 17.85 30.95 8.60
CA GLU A 237 18.79 30.85 9.70
C GLU A 237 18.04 30.77 11.05
N PRO A 238 18.33 29.78 11.91
CA PRO A 238 17.68 29.67 13.20
C PRO A 238 18.22 30.70 14.20
N CYS A 239 17.36 31.25 15.05
CA CYS A 239 17.77 32.07 16.20
C CYS A 239 18.07 31.20 17.44
N GLU A 240 17.52 30.03 17.52
CA GLU A 240 17.81 29.00 18.52
C GLU A 240 17.50 27.60 18.00
N PHE A 241 18.08 26.61 18.64
CA PHE A 241 17.82 25.19 18.39
C PHE A 241 18.18 24.35 19.63
N GLY A 242 17.75 23.12 19.62
CA GLY A 242 18.13 22.13 20.63
C GLY A 242 17.39 20.83 20.42
N THR A 243 17.64 19.89 21.31
CA THR A 243 16.90 18.64 21.40
C THR A 243 15.89 18.70 22.54
N PHE A 244 14.97 17.74 22.55
CA PHE A 244 14.05 17.53 23.66
C PHE A 244 13.81 16.05 23.90
N ARG A 245 13.43 15.73 25.12
CA ARG A 245 12.90 14.44 25.55
C ARG A 245 11.71 14.70 26.45
N GLU A 246 10.57 14.17 26.10
CA GLU A 246 9.31 14.51 26.77
C GLU A 246 9.14 16.04 26.81
N ASP A 247 8.80 16.60 27.97
CA ASP A 247 8.74 18.06 28.20
C ASP A 247 10.09 18.74 28.47
N SER A 248 11.16 17.97 28.54
CA SER A 248 12.48 18.51 28.86
C SER A 248 13.21 18.96 27.60
N VAL A 249 13.59 20.23 27.53
CA VAL A 249 14.35 20.84 26.42
C VAL A 249 15.82 21.00 26.80
N PHE A 250 16.70 20.77 25.81
CA PHE A 250 18.16 20.88 25.94
C PHE A 250 18.70 21.85 24.88
N PRO A 251 18.72 23.17 25.19
CA PRO A 251 19.16 24.20 24.25
C PRO A 251 20.61 23.98 23.79
N GLY A 252 20.85 24.15 22.48
CA GLY A 252 22.16 24.00 21.86
C GLY A 252 22.65 22.55 21.73
N GLN A 253 21.93 21.57 22.23
CA GLN A 253 22.26 20.17 22.03
C GLN A 253 21.94 19.76 20.58
N ILE A 254 22.90 19.12 19.91
CA ILE A 254 22.82 18.84 18.48
C ILE A 254 22.27 17.45 18.14
N LYS A 255 22.21 16.51 19.10
CA LYS A 255 21.70 15.16 18.87
C LYS A 255 21.11 14.52 20.11
N ILE A 256 20.17 13.58 19.88
CA ILE A 256 19.58 12.75 20.91
C ILE A 256 19.18 11.39 20.28
N GLU A 257 19.27 10.31 21.05
CA GLU A 257 19.00 8.96 20.55
C GLU A 257 18.54 8.01 21.65
N LYS A 258 17.85 6.93 21.22
CA LYS A 258 17.52 5.77 22.06
C LYS A 258 16.74 6.07 23.34
N GLU A 259 15.82 7.02 23.21
CA GLU A 259 14.87 7.37 24.25
C GLU A 259 13.49 7.64 23.64
N LYS A 260 12.44 7.53 24.43
CA LYS A 260 11.06 7.81 23.98
C LYS A 260 10.81 9.30 23.87
N ASN A 261 9.91 9.69 22.98
CA ASN A 261 9.43 11.06 22.80
C ASN A 261 10.57 12.07 22.64
N ILE A 262 11.56 11.72 21.80
CA ILE A 262 12.68 12.61 21.49
C ILE A 262 12.42 13.42 20.22
N GLY A 263 13.17 14.49 20.07
CA GLY A 263 13.14 15.28 18.84
C GLY A 263 14.09 16.46 18.86
N ILE A 264 14.01 17.23 17.78
CA ILE A 264 14.72 18.51 17.60
C ILE A 264 13.69 19.62 17.48
N TYR A 265 13.99 20.76 18.08
CA TYR A 265 13.29 22.00 17.81
C TYR A 265 14.24 23.06 17.22
N ILE A 266 13.69 23.89 16.34
CA ILE A 266 14.37 25.04 15.73
C ILE A 266 13.47 26.25 15.86
N GLY A 267 14.01 27.37 16.41
CA GLY A 267 13.30 28.63 16.55
C GLY A 267 13.74 29.65 15.49
N PHE A 268 12.80 30.46 15.02
CA PHE A 268 13.03 31.52 14.03
C PHE A 268 12.33 32.81 14.48
N HIS A 269 12.88 33.97 14.14
CA HIS A 269 12.10 35.22 14.12
C HIS A 269 11.43 35.35 12.75
N VAL A 270 10.13 35.57 12.72
CA VAL A 270 9.35 35.75 11.50
C VAL A 270 8.67 37.11 11.47
N GLU A 271 8.55 37.66 10.27
CA GLU A 271 7.79 38.85 9.97
C GLU A 271 6.34 38.52 9.58
N ASN A 272 5.47 39.53 9.43
CA ASN A 272 4.11 39.33 8.95
C ASN A 272 4.15 38.71 7.53
N ASP A 273 3.34 37.69 7.32
CA ASP A 273 3.19 36.96 6.05
C ASP A 273 4.49 36.30 5.54
N GLU A 274 5.47 36.13 6.43
CA GLU A 274 6.71 35.44 6.07
C GLU A 274 6.51 33.95 5.88
N GLN A 275 7.14 33.42 4.83
CA GLN A 275 7.11 32.00 4.48
C GLN A 275 8.42 31.32 4.88
N ILE A 276 8.31 30.20 5.59
CA ILE A 276 9.43 29.28 5.83
C ILE A 276 9.20 28.05 4.96
N LEU A 277 10.15 27.77 4.06
CA LEU A 277 10.16 26.54 3.26
C LEU A 277 11.04 25.49 3.92
N VAL A 278 10.51 24.24 3.92
CA VAL A 278 11.17 23.05 4.45
C VAL A 278 11.04 21.94 3.42
N LYS A 279 12.11 21.19 3.18
CA LYS A 279 12.07 19.95 2.38
C LYS A 279 12.36 18.76 3.27
N ALA A 280 11.70 17.65 3.02
CA ALA A 280 12.01 16.37 3.64
C ALA A 280 12.18 15.29 2.58
N ALA A 281 13.01 14.31 2.86
CA ALA A 281 13.11 13.09 2.08
C ALA A 281 13.39 11.90 2.99
N SER A 282 12.96 10.72 2.57
CA SER A 282 13.23 9.47 3.27
C SER A 282 13.93 8.45 2.40
N SER A 283 14.49 7.45 3.05
CA SER A 283 15.11 6.26 2.46
C SER A 283 14.97 5.08 3.41
N PHE A 284 14.86 3.87 2.88
CA PHE A 284 14.95 2.65 3.67
C PHE A 284 16.37 2.07 3.68
N THR A 285 17.35 2.74 3.04
CA THR A 285 18.74 2.29 3.00
C THR A 285 19.62 3.04 4.00
N ASP A 286 19.80 4.33 3.82
CA ASP A 286 20.66 5.17 4.65
C ASP A 286 20.42 6.68 4.43
N LYS A 287 21.22 7.52 5.15
CA LYS A 287 21.23 8.98 5.00
C LYS A 287 21.53 9.42 3.56
N GLU A 288 22.51 8.79 2.92
CA GLU A 288 22.92 9.12 1.54
C GLU A 288 21.78 8.84 0.53
N GLY A 289 21.02 7.76 0.74
CA GLY A 289 19.81 7.46 -0.04
C GLY A 289 18.77 8.58 0.07
N ALA A 290 18.48 9.04 1.28
CA ALA A 290 17.56 10.16 1.49
C ALA A 290 18.07 11.47 0.82
N GLU A 291 19.38 11.74 0.86
CA GLU A 291 19.99 12.88 0.17
C GLU A 291 19.81 12.80 -1.35
N LYS A 292 20.10 11.66 -1.96
CA LYS A 292 19.91 11.42 -3.40
C LYS A 292 18.45 11.53 -3.80
N ASN A 293 17.54 10.99 -2.98
CA ASN A 293 16.11 11.09 -3.21
C ASN A 293 15.66 12.56 -3.26
N MET A 294 16.07 13.38 -2.29
CA MET A 294 15.75 14.80 -2.28
C MET A 294 16.33 15.54 -3.48
N GLN A 295 17.59 15.30 -3.80
CA GLN A 295 18.29 15.96 -4.91
C GLN A 295 17.67 15.62 -6.28
N GLN A 296 17.21 14.38 -6.46
CA GLN A 296 16.61 13.94 -7.71
C GLN A 296 15.17 14.40 -7.86
N GLU A 297 14.36 14.33 -6.79
CA GLU A 297 12.93 14.56 -6.85
C GLU A 297 12.54 16.02 -6.64
N ILE A 298 13.22 16.74 -5.73
CA ILE A 298 12.95 18.16 -5.43
C ILE A 298 14.29 18.93 -5.32
N PRO A 299 15.00 19.16 -6.45
CA PRO A 299 16.29 19.86 -6.45
C PRO A 299 16.19 21.34 -6.11
N HIS A 300 15.02 21.93 -6.24
CA HIS A 300 14.75 23.35 -6.06
C HIS A 300 13.94 23.65 -4.80
N TRP A 301 13.73 24.93 -4.51
CA TRP A 301 12.90 25.41 -3.41
C TRP A 301 11.57 26.03 -3.89
N ASP A 302 11.10 25.65 -5.07
CA ASP A 302 9.84 26.13 -5.64
C ASP A 302 8.71 25.17 -5.29
N PHE A 303 7.93 25.53 -4.28
CA PHE A 303 6.75 24.78 -3.82
C PHE A 303 5.71 24.62 -4.94
N ASN A 304 5.43 25.71 -5.67
CA ASN A 304 4.38 25.70 -6.68
C ASN A 304 4.77 24.85 -7.91
N GLN A 305 6.06 24.82 -8.26
CA GLN A 305 6.57 23.94 -9.30
C GLN A 305 6.37 22.47 -8.90
N THR A 306 6.76 22.07 -7.69
CA THR A 306 6.58 20.69 -7.19
C THR A 306 5.09 20.29 -7.22
N GLN A 307 4.20 21.16 -6.74
CA GLN A 307 2.75 20.93 -6.79
C GLN A 307 2.24 20.74 -8.22
N LYS A 308 2.69 21.58 -9.15
CA LYS A 308 2.30 21.48 -10.57
C LYS A 308 2.79 20.18 -11.20
N GLU A 309 4.00 19.76 -10.89
CA GLU A 309 4.57 18.50 -11.38
C GLU A 309 3.78 17.29 -10.87
N LEU A 310 3.49 17.25 -9.57
CA LEU A 310 2.69 16.17 -8.99
C LEU A 310 1.25 16.16 -9.53
N THR A 311 0.65 17.33 -9.74
CA THR A 311 -0.66 17.47 -10.40
C THR A 311 -0.65 16.83 -11.79
N ALA A 312 0.38 17.12 -12.60
CA ALA A 312 0.51 16.56 -13.95
C ALA A 312 0.70 15.04 -13.94
N ILE A 313 1.43 14.51 -12.95
CA ILE A 313 1.61 13.05 -12.77
C ILE A 313 0.26 12.39 -12.49
N TRP A 314 -0.54 12.95 -11.58
CA TRP A 314 -1.86 12.41 -11.26
C TRP A 314 -2.85 12.53 -12.42
N GLU A 315 -2.93 13.67 -13.10
CA GLU A 315 -3.81 13.83 -14.28
C GLU A 315 -3.48 12.78 -15.35
N LYS A 316 -2.19 12.57 -15.62
CA LYS A 316 -1.74 11.52 -16.54
C LYS A 316 -2.11 10.12 -16.06
N HIS A 317 -1.96 9.83 -14.78
CA HIS A 317 -2.28 8.52 -14.21
C HIS A 317 -3.78 8.24 -14.28
N LEU A 318 -4.60 9.18 -13.84
CA LEU A 318 -6.05 9.03 -13.81
C LEU A 318 -6.68 8.96 -15.21
N SER A 319 -6.07 9.62 -16.21
CA SER A 319 -6.53 9.60 -17.60
C SER A 319 -6.42 8.24 -18.30
N ALA A 320 -5.84 7.23 -17.65
CA ALA A 320 -5.89 5.85 -18.13
C ALA A 320 -7.32 5.28 -18.21
N ILE A 321 -8.26 5.85 -17.46
CA ILE A 321 -9.69 5.53 -17.53
C ILE A 321 -10.48 6.85 -17.53
N GLU A 322 -11.18 7.12 -18.62
CA GLU A 322 -12.10 8.24 -18.74
C GLU A 322 -13.53 7.78 -18.48
N VAL A 323 -14.22 8.46 -17.56
CA VAL A 323 -15.60 8.14 -17.18
C VAL A 323 -16.52 9.24 -17.68
N GLU A 324 -17.44 8.89 -18.57
CA GLU A 324 -18.50 9.76 -19.04
C GLU A 324 -19.82 9.43 -18.32
N THR A 325 -20.28 10.33 -17.50
CA THR A 325 -21.58 10.24 -16.79
C THR A 325 -22.05 11.63 -16.40
N PRO A 326 -23.36 11.90 -16.44
CA PRO A 326 -23.93 13.13 -15.88
C PRO A 326 -23.97 13.13 -14.34
N ASP A 327 -23.72 11.98 -13.70
CA ASP A 327 -23.71 11.83 -12.26
C ASP A 327 -22.34 12.20 -11.69
N GLN A 328 -22.27 13.40 -11.10
CA GLN A 328 -21.07 13.94 -10.48
C GLN A 328 -20.57 13.08 -9.32
N GLU A 329 -21.49 12.59 -8.48
CA GLU A 329 -21.15 11.75 -7.32
C GLU A 329 -20.53 10.41 -7.77
N ALA A 330 -21.02 9.84 -8.88
CA ALA A 330 -20.42 8.64 -9.45
C ALA A 330 -18.99 8.88 -9.94
N LYS A 331 -18.68 10.04 -10.55
CA LYS A 331 -17.31 10.42 -10.92
C LYS A 331 -16.41 10.57 -9.69
N GLU A 332 -16.87 11.26 -8.65
CA GLU A 332 -16.15 11.45 -7.40
C GLU A 332 -15.84 10.11 -6.71
N LYS A 333 -16.82 9.21 -6.64
CA LYS A 333 -16.61 7.86 -6.11
C LYS A 333 -15.60 7.07 -6.93
N PHE A 334 -15.69 7.13 -8.27
CA PHE A 334 -14.80 6.41 -9.16
C PHE A 334 -13.34 6.91 -9.04
N TYR A 335 -13.10 8.20 -9.23
CA TYR A 335 -11.75 8.74 -9.18
C TYR A 335 -11.17 8.72 -7.77
N GLY A 336 -12.00 8.93 -6.74
CA GLY A 336 -11.58 8.73 -5.35
C GLY A 336 -11.18 7.29 -5.02
N ALA A 337 -11.87 6.29 -5.59
CA ALA A 337 -11.48 4.89 -5.47
C ALA A 337 -10.21 4.58 -6.27
N PHE A 338 -10.07 5.13 -7.49
CA PHE A 338 -8.88 4.94 -8.32
C PHE A 338 -7.63 5.57 -7.70
N TYR A 339 -7.76 6.74 -7.07
CA TYR A 339 -6.69 7.35 -6.27
C TYR A 339 -6.22 6.40 -5.15
N ARG A 340 -7.13 5.84 -4.35
CA ARG A 340 -6.79 4.89 -3.27
C ARG A 340 -6.24 3.56 -3.79
N ALA A 341 -6.71 3.08 -4.94
CA ALA A 341 -6.17 1.91 -5.61
C ALA A 341 -4.71 2.10 -6.06
N SER A 342 -4.22 3.34 -6.10
CA SER A 342 -2.84 3.68 -6.47
C SER A 342 -1.91 3.86 -5.25
N PHE A 343 -2.28 3.39 -4.07
CA PHE A 343 -1.47 3.50 -2.86
C PHE A 343 -0.47 2.36 -2.71
N LEU A 344 -0.93 1.13 -2.89
CA LEU A 344 -0.17 -0.09 -2.66
C LEU A 344 -0.21 -1.01 -3.90
N PRO A 345 0.82 -1.83 -4.10
CA PRO A 345 2.12 -1.88 -3.42
C PRO A 345 2.89 -0.58 -3.60
N ARG A 346 3.73 -0.22 -2.62
CA ARG A 346 4.56 0.98 -2.67
C ARG A 346 5.93 0.74 -3.28
N THR A 347 6.50 1.74 -3.92
CA THR A 347 7.92 1.78 -4.28
C THR A 347 8.77 1.65 -3.02
N PHE A 348 9.82 0.84 -3.07
CA PHE A 348 10.62 0.51 -1.89
C PHE A 348 12.13 0.70 -2.08
N ASN A 349 12.56 1.13 -3.26
CA ASN A 349 13.94 1.46 -3.57
C ASN A 349 14.18 2.96 -3.66
N ASP A 350 15.41 3.39 -3.39
CA ASP A 350 15.88 4.74 -3.63
C ASP A 350 15.99 5.07 -5.14
N VAL A 351 16.16 6.35 -5.47
CA VAL A 351 16.29 6.81 -6.87
C VAL A 351 17.49 6.22 -7.60
N ASP A 352 18.52 5.81 -6.88
CA ASP A 352 19.72 5.14 -7.42
C ASP A 352 19.56 3.61 -7.51
N GLY A 353 18.37 3.07 -7.18
CA GLY A 353 18.05 1.66 -7.25
C GLY A 353 18.49 0.83 -6.04
N ARG A 354 19.04 1.43 -4.98
CA ARG A 354 19.34 0.73 -3.74
C ARG A 354 18.09 0.43 -2.94
N TYR A 355 18.05 -0.72 -2.27
CA TYR A 355 16.94 -1.12 -1.40
C TYR A 355 17.40 -2.09 -0.31
N PRO A 356 16.71 -2.18 0.85
CA PRO A 356 17.05 -3.15 1.88
C PRO A 356 16.69 -4.56 1.43
N ALA A 357 17.54 -5.54 1.76
CA ALA A 357 17.30 -6.94 1.44
C ALA A 357 16.06 -7.47 2.16
N PHE A 358 15.32 -8.37 1.49
CA PHE A 358 14.13 -9.01 2.00
C PHE A 358 14.43 -10.02 3.13
N ALA A 359 13.43 -10.30 3.96
CA ALA A 359 13.46 -11.32 5.01
C ALA A 359 14.42 -11.00 6.17
N GLN A 360 14.40 -9.77 6.67
CA GLN A 360 15.13 -9.32 7.85
C GLN A 360 16.67 -9.43 7.71
N LYS A 361 17.17 -9.33 6.49
CA LYS A 361 18.62 -9.32 6.22
C LYS A 361 19.14 -7.90 6.36
N ASP A 362 20.13 -7.72 7.22
CA ASP A 362 20.85 -6.45 7.38
C ASP A 362 21.84 -6.26 6.22
N SER A 363 21.30 -5.93 5.05
CA SER A 363 22.11 -5.64 3.85
C SER A 363 21.33 -4.78 2.85
N ILE A 364 22.05 -3.97 2.10
CA ILE A 364 21.52 -3.13 1.03
C ILE A 364 21.88 -3.79 -0.30
N LEU A 365 20.88 -3.92 -1.17
CA LEU A 365 21.02 -4.49 -2.51
C LEU A 365 20.84 -3.42 -3.58
N GLN A 366 21.23 -3.75 -4.82
CA GLN A 366 21.17 -2.88 -5.98
C GLN A 366 20.31 -3.53 -7.08
N LEU A 367 19.31 -2.82 -7.56
CA LEU A 367 18.51 -3.21 -8.72
C LEU A 367 19.30 -3.07 -10.02
N ALA A 368 18.93 -3.83 -11.02
CA ALA A 368 19.30 -3.54 -12.40
C ALA A 368 18.70 -2.21 -12.85
N SER A 369 19.31 -1.58 -13.86
CA SER A 369 18.79 -0.31 -14.39
C SER A 369 17.38 -0.50 -14.95
N ASN A 370 16.49 0.43 -14.65
CA ASN A 370 15.07 0.45 -15.03
C ASN A 370 14.14 -0.52 -14.27
N GLU A 371 14.62 -1.22 -13.27
CA GLU A 371 13.75 -1.95 -12.33
C GLU A 371 13.28 -1.04 -11.20
N VAL A 372 12.09 -1.33 -10.69
CA VAL A 372 11.53 -0.73 -9.47
C VAL A 372 11.15 -1.86 -8.52
N TYR A 373 11.61 -1.76 -7.28
CA TYR A 373 11.27 -2.73 -6.24
C TYR A 373 10.07 -2.26 -5.44
N TYR A 374 9.11 -3.16 -5.26
CA TYR A 374 7.86 -2.90 -4.55
C TYR A 374 7.73 -3.75 -3.30
N ASP A 375 7.06 -3.21 -2.27
CA ASP A 375 6.63 -3.95 -1.09
C ASP A 375 5.24 -3.50 -0.58
N ASP A 376 4.82 -4.04 0.57
CA ASP A 376 3.48 -3.82 1.16
C ASP A 376 2.35 -4.21 0.19
N TYR A 377 2.38 -5.46 -0.25
CA TYR A 377 1.43 -5.94 -1.25
C TYR A 377 0.02 -6.12 -0.70
N SER A 378 -0.16 -6.38 0.61
CA SER A 378 -1.46 -6.77 1.16
C SER A 378 -2.14 -7.84 0.28
N MET A 379 -1.42 -8.93 0.00
CA MET A 379 -1.65 -9.80 -1.17
C MET A 379 -3.02 -10.48 -1.16
N TRP A 380 -3.55 -10.84 0.01
CA TRP A 380 -4.88 -11.45 0.12
C TRP A 380 -6.01 -10.52 -0.37
N ASP A 381 -5.79 -9.20 -0.29
CA ASP A 381 -6.72 -8.17 -0.75
C ASP A 381 -6.49 -7.82 -2.21
N THR A 382 -5.24 -7.57 -2.59
CA THR A 382 -4.88 -6.91 -3.86
C THR A 382 -4.89 -7.83 -5.07
N TYR A 383 -4.68 -9.15 -4.91
CA TYR A 383 -4.71 -10.09 -6.04
C TYR A 383 -6.09 -10.16 -6.71
N ARG A 384 -7.17 -9.89 -5.97
CA ARG A 384 -8.55 -10.07 -6.41
C ARG A 384 -8.92 -9.18 -7.59
N ALA A 385 -8.52 -7.89 -7.52
CA ALA A 385 -8.85 -6.92 -8.55
C ALA A 385 -7.73 -5.92 -8.85
N LEU A 386 -6.93 -5.50 -7.86
CA LEU A 386 -5.94 -4.45 -8.02
C LEU A 386 -4.80 -4.87 -8.96
N HIS A 387 -4.13 -6.02 -8.71
CA HIS A 387 -3.08 -6.50 -9.63
C HIS A 387 -3.62 -6.76 -11.04
N PRO A 388 -4.80 -7.38 -11.25
CA PRO A 388 -5.44 -7.46 -12.54
C PRO A 388 -5.66 -6.12 -13.24
N LEU A 389 -6.05 -5.07 -12.50
CA LEU A 389 -6.21 -3.72 -13.04
C LEU A 389 -4.87 -3.10 -13.44
N ILE A 390 -3.85 -3.20 -12.57
CA ILE A 390 -2.50 -2.69 -12.86
C ILE A 390 -1.93 -3.38 -14.10
N ASN A 391 -2.08 -4.69 -14.24
CA ASN A 391 -1.60 -5.43 -15.41
C ASN A 391 -2.27 -5.00 -16.73
N LEU A 392 -3.50 -4.51 -16.67
CA LEU A 392 -4.21 -3.97 -17.84
C LEU A 392 -3.77 -2.53 -18.17
N LEU A 393 -3.70 -1.66 -17.17
CA LEU A 393 -3.48 -0.23 -17.37
C LEU A 393 -1.99 0.13 -17.43
N TYR A 394 -1.18 -0.55 -16.62
CA TYR A 394 0.24 -0.23 -16.41
C TYR A 394 1.11 -1.50 -16.46
N PRO A 395 1.17 -2.22 -17.61
CA PRO A 395 1.80 -3.54 -17.70
C PRO A 395 3.28 -3.54 -17.32
N THR A 396 4.03 -2.47 -17.60
CA THR A 396 5.44 -2.34 -17.19
C THR A 396 5.57 -2.29 -15.67
N GLN A 397 4.71 -1.53 -15.00
CA GLN A 397 4.65 -1.46 -13.54
C GLN A 397 4.24 -2.80 -12.93
N GLY A 398 3.20 -3.45 -13.50
CA GLY A 398 2.79 -4.80 -13.09
C GLY A 398 3.93 -5.80 -13.16
N GLY A 399 4.74 -5.77 -14.24
CA GLY A 399 5.91 -6.63 -14.38
C GLY A 399 6.99 -6.36 -13.33
N ASN A 400 7.28 -5.11 -12.99
CA ASN A 400 8.21 -4.75 -11.90
C ASN A 400 7.70 -5.25 -10.53
N MET A 401 6.38 -5.18 -10.30
CA MET A 401 5.78 -5.76 -9.09
C MET A 401 5.99 -7.27 -9.03
N MET A 402 5.79 -7.99 -10.16
CA MET A 402 6.05 -9.43 -10.23
C MET A 402 7.53 -9.75 -10.06
N GLN A 403 8.43 -8.99 -10.69
CA GLN A 403 9.88 -9.15 -10.50
C GLN A 403 10.30 -8.94 -9.05
N SER A 404 9.67 -8.01 -8.34
CA SER A 404 9.92 -7.79 -6.91
C SER A 404 9.57 -9.02 -6.05
N LEU A 405 8.49 -9.74 -6.39
CA LEU A 405 8.15 -11.00 -5.72
C LEU A 405 9.19 -12.10 -6.01
N ILE A 406 9.76 -12.11 -7.22
CA ILE A 406 10.84 -13.03 -7.59
C ILE A 406 12.10 -12.72 -6.80
N HIS A 407 12.49 -11.44 -6.68
CA HIS A 407 13.61 -11.02 -5.83
C HIS A 407 13.41 -11.45 -4.37
N LYS A 408 12.18 -11.35 -3.85
CA LYS A 408 11.86 -11.84 -2.50
C LYS A 408 12.06 -13.36 -2.36
N PHE A 409 11.67 -14.12 -3.38
CA PHE A 409 11.93 -15.57 -3.43
C PHE A 409 13.43 -15.89 -3.46
N GLU A 410 14.20 -15.21 -4.31
CA GLU A 410 15.66 -15.43 -4.41
C GLU A 410 16.39 -15.10 -3.11
N GLN A 411 15.94 -14.07 -2.40
CA GLN A 411 16.52 -13.65 -1.14
C GLN A 411 16.08 -14.50 0.05
N GLY A 412 14.80 -14.88 0.12
CA GLY A 412 14.22 -15.59 1.25
C GLY A 412 14.01 -17.09 1.04
N GLY A 413 14.05 -17.57 -0.20
CA GLY A 413 13.89 -18.97 -0.56
C GLY A 413 12.46 -19.46 -0.74
N TRP A 414 11.44 -18.62 -0.51
CA TRP A 414 10.01 -18.90 -0.68
C TRP A 414 9.29 -17.69 -1.26
N LEU A 415 8.23 -17.89 -2.06
CA LEU A 415 7.30 -16.80 -2.33
C LEU A 415 6.59 -16.43 -1.03
N PRO A 416 6.51 -15.14 -0.70
CA PRO A 416 5.79 -14.72 0.49
C PRO A 416 4.28 -14.89 0.31
N ILE A 417 3.58 -15.26 1.36
CA ILE A 417 2.11 -15.35 1.37
C ILE A 417 1.49 -13.94 1.43
N PHE A 418 2.02 -13.11 2.32
CA PHE A 418 1.52 -11.75 2.55
C PHE A 418 2.71 -10.81 2.86
N PRO A 419 3.46 -10.37 1.82
CA PRO A 419 4.66 -9.54 2.02
C PRO A 419 4.29 -8.13 2.46
N CYS A 420 4.80 -7.74 3.63
CA CYS A 420 4.77 -6.40 4.21
C CYS A 420 6.01 -6.16 5.05
N TRP A 421 6.40 -4.91 5.23
CA TRP A 421 7.62 -4.51 5.96
C TRP A 421 8.87 -5.19 5.41
N ASN A 422 8.92 -5.39 4.10
CA ASN A 422 9.99 -6.10 3.37
C ASN A 422 10.35 -7.46 4.00
N SER A 423 9.36 -8.15 4.53
CA SER A 423 9.51 -9.39 5.27
C SER A 423 8.43 -10.40 4.95
N TYR A 424 8.70 -11.66 5.31
CA TYR A 424 7.62 -12.62 5.47
C TYR A 424 6.69 -12.19 6.59
N THR A 425 5.41 -12.43 6.39
CA THR A 425 4.42 -12.39 7.47
C THR A 425 3.62 -13.67 7.44
N ALA A 426 3.19 -14.16 8.60
CA ALA A 426 2.27 -15.29 8.65
C ALA A 426 0.80 -14.87 8.46
N ALA A 427 0.58 -13.59 8.09
CA ALA A 427 -0.72 -12.98 7.97
C ALA A 427 -1.54 -13.57 6.83
N MET A 428 -2.85 -13.58 7.03
CA MET A 428 -3.87 -14.02 6.09
C MET A 428 -3.69 -15.46 5.59
N ILE A 429 -4.42 -15.81 4.54
CA ILE A 429 -4.46 -17.17 3.97
C ILE A 429 -4.18 -17.14 2.46
N GLY A 430 -4.26 -18.31 1.81
CA GLY A 430 -4.00 -18.45 0.39
C GLY A 430 -2.51 -18.47 0.04
N ASP A 431 -2.22 -18.40 -1.26
CA ASP A 431 -0.87 -18.33 -1.85
C ASP A 431 -0.89 -17.43 -3.10
N HIS A 432 -1.47 -16.25 -2.92
CA HIS A 432 -1.96 -15.42 -4.02
C HIS A 432 -0.88 -14.65 -4.78
N CYS A 433 0.39 -14.72 -4.36
CA CYS A 433 1.49 -14.34 -5.25
C CYS A 433 1.46 -15.17 -6.54
N ILE A 434 1.03 -16.45 -6.46
CA ILE A 434 0.77 -17.30 -7.65
C ILE A 434 -0.30 -16.68 -8.54
N ALA A 435 -1.41 -16.22 -7.93
CA ALA A 435 -2.50 -15.61 -8.68
C ALA A 435 -2.07 -14.31 -9.39
N ALA A 436 -1.34 -13.44 -8.71
CA ALA A 436 -0.85 -12.18 -9.27
C ALA A 436 0.15 -12.39 -10.42
N ILE A 437 1.14 -13.27 -10.23
CA ILE A 437 2.14 -13.60 -11.24
C ILE A 437 1.48 -14.28 -12.46
N GLY A 438 0.57 -15.24 -12.21
CA GLY A 438 -0.12 -15.95 -13.27
C GLY A 438 -1.01 -15.03 -14.11
N ASP A 439 -1.75 -14.11 -13.48
CA ASP A 439 -2.57 -13.11 -14.15
C ASP A 439 -1.71 -12.21 -15.07
N ALA A 440 -0.61 -11.68 -14.53
CA ALA A 440 0.33 -10.86 -15.30
C ALA A 440 0.86 -11.60 -16.54
N TYR A 441 1.31 -12.84 -16.35
CA TYR A 441 1.86 -13.64 -17.45
C TYR A 441 0.82 -13.96 -18.53
N ILE A 442 -0.38 -14.36 -18.15
CA ILE A 442 -1.46 -14.71 -19.10
C ILE A 442 -1.94 -13.47 -19.86
N LYS A 443 -1.96 -12.30 -19.24
CA LYS A 443 -2.27 -11.01 -19.88
C LYS A 443 -1.16 -10.46 -20.79
N GLY A 444 -0.02 -11.12 -20.88
CA GLY A 444 1.06 -10.74 -21.78
C GLY A 444 2.13 -9.83 -21.17
N VAL A 445 2.13 -9.61 -19.86
CA VAL A 445 3.24 -8.94 -19.17
C VAL A 445 4.49 -9.83 -19.23
N ARG A 446 5.65 -9.29 -19.63
CA ARG A 446 6.85 -10.08 -19.91
C ARG A 446 8.15 -9.52 -19.32
N ASN A 447 8.12 -8.37 -18.67
CA ASN A 447 9.29 -7.75 -18.05
C ASN A 447 9.57 -8.30 -16.64
N PHE A 448 9.48 -9.62 -16.48
CA PHE A 448 9.89 -10.35 -15.29
C PHE A 448 10.32 -11.78 -15.66
N ASP A 449 11.11 -12.43 -14.82
CA ASP A 449 11.62 -13.80 -15.06
C ASP A 449 10.57 -14.86 -14.75
N ILE A 450 9.85 -15.29 -15.76
CA ILE A 450 8.76 -16.28 -15.62
C ILE A 450 9.27 -17.67 -15.24
N GLU A 451 10.46 -18.09 -15.68
CA GLU A 451 10.98 -19.42 -15.32
C GLU A 451 11.36 -19.46 -13.83
N LYS A 452 11.97 -18.40 -13.32
CA LYS A 452 12.26 -18.27 -11.89
C LYS A 452 10.96 -18.11 -11.07
N ALA A 453 9.99 -17.36 -11.57
CA ALA A 453 8.66 -17.27 -10.97
C ALA A 453 7.98 -18.64 -10.89
N TYR A 454 8.06 -19.43 -11.97
CA TYR A 454 7.49 -20.78 -11.99
C TYR A 454 8.16 -21.72 -10.97
N GLU A 455 9.49 -21.68 -10.85
CA GLU A 455 10.22 -22.41 -9.79
C GLU A 455 9.68 -22.07 -8.41
N ALA A 456 9.52 -20.77 -8.14
CA ALA A 456 9.04 -20.25 -6.85
C ALA A 456 7.59 -20.66 -6.55
N MET A 457 6.69 -20.48 -7.53
CA MET A 457 5.28 -20.87 -7.41
C MET A 457 5.14 -22.39 -7.19
N ARG A 458 5.91 -23.18 -7.96
CA ARG A 458 5.93 -24.63 -7.84
C ARG A 458 6.38 -25.07 -6.45
N LYS A 459 7.45 -24.46 -5.93
CA LYS A 459 7.96 -24.76 -4.60
C LYS A 459 6.87 -24.57 -3.55
N ASN A 460 6.18 -23.43 -3.54
CA ASN A 460 5.10 -23.16 -2.59
C ASN A 460 3.94 -24.18 -2.72
N ALA A 461 3.64 -24.63 -3.95
CA ALA A 461 2.51 -25.55 -4.20
C ALA A 461 2.81 -27.02 -3.84
N PHE A 462 4.09 -27.42 -3.74
CA PHE A 462 4.48 -28.81 -3.57
C PHE A 462 5.34 -29.09 -2.33
N GLU A 463 5.97 -28.08 -1.74
CA GLU A 463 6.91 -28.26 -0.65
C GLU A 463 6.46 -27.54 0.64
N SER A 464 6.93 -28.02 1.76
CA SER A 464 6.77 -27.38 3.06
C SER A 464 8.13 -27.03 3.63
N PRO A 465 8.25 -25.93 4.42
CA PRO A 465 9.50 -25.60 5.11
C PRO A 465 10.02 -26.75 5.94
N ALA A 466 11.34 -26.95 5.91
CA ALA A 466 12.01 -28.05 6.62
C ALA A 466 11.99 -27.86 8.15
N ASN A 467 11.89 -26.63 8.62
CA ASN A 467 11.90 -26.33 10.05
C ASN A 467 10.68 -25.50 10.46
N LYS A 468 10.36 -25.62 11.76
CA LYS A 468 9.20 -24.96 12.36
C LYS A 468 9.31 -23.44 12.35
N LYS A 469 10.52 -22.87 12.51
CA LYS A 469 10.72 -21.43 12.58
C LYS A 469 10.35 -20.76 11.25
N ASP A 470 10.79 -21.33 10.12
CA ASP A 470 10.44 -20.82 8.79
C ASP A 470 8.93 -20.89 8.56
N TYR A 471 8.30 -22.01 8.97
CA TYR A 471 6.86 -22.16 8.89
C TYR A 471 6.14 -21.09 9.72
N GLN A 472 6.52 -20.90 10.99
CA GLN A 472 5.94 -19.86 11.87
C GLN A 472 6.15 -18.45 11.30
N ASN A 473 7.26 -18.23 10.61
CA ASN A 473 7.61 -16.95 10.00
C ASN A 473 6.82 -16.62 8.71
N GLY A 474 5.98 -17.54 8.21
CA GLY A 474 5.11 -17.29 7.07
C GLY A 474 5.59 -17.89 5.76
N MET A 475 6.60 -18.76 5.76
CA MET A 475 7.09 -19.43 4.56
C MET A 475 6.22 -20.64 4.19
N GLY A 476 5.96 -20.83 2.91
CA GLY A 476 5.19 -21.93 2.34
C GLY A 476 3.70 -21.96 2.72
N ARG A 477 2.93 -22.84 2.09
CA ARG A 477 1.49 -23.01 2.36
C ARG A 477 1.22 -23.63 3.73
N ARG A 478 0.24 -23.11 4.44
CA ARG A 478 -0.23 -23.67 5.70
C ARG A 478 -1.02 -24.95 5.47
N ALA A 479 -0.82 -25.99 6.32
CA ALA A 479 -1.50 -27.30 6.23
C ALA A 479 -1.38 -27.98 4.85
N LEU A 480 -0.28 -27.74 4.11
CA LEU A 480 -0.09 -28.30 2.76
C LEU A 480 -0.15 -29.83 2.75
N GLN A 481 0.42 -30.50 3.75
CA GLN A 481 0.45 -31.96 3.83
C GLN A 481 -0.96 -32.56 3.94
N SER A 482 -1.83 -31.94 4.74
CA SER A 482 -3.24 -32.32 4.84
C SER A 482 -3.97 -32.09 3.52
N TYR A 483 -3.75 -30.92 2.88
CA TYR A 483 -4.33 -30.60 1.58
C TYR A 483 -3.93 -31.59 0.47
N LEU A 484 -2.66 -31.97 0.40
CA LEU A 484 -2.16 -32.94 -0.57
C LEU A 484 -2.68 -34.37 -0.32
N LYS A 485 -2.82 -34.74 0.96
CA LYS A 485 -3.25 -36.10 1.34
C LYS A 485 -4.75 -36.34 1.12
N TYR A 486 -5.59 -35.38 1.51
CA TYR A 486 -7.04 -35.56 1.51
C TYR A 486 -7.74 -34.86 0.34
N GLY A 487 -7.06 -33.98 -0.39
CA GLY A 487 -7.68 -33.06 -1.36
C GLY A 487 -8.46 -31.92 -0.70
N TYR A 488 -8.33 -31.75 0.61
CA TYR A 488 -8.85 -30.64 1.44
C TYR A 488 -8.12 -30.61 2.77
N ILE A 489 -8.29 -29.57 3.54
CA ILE A 489 -7.78 -29.48 4.90
C ILE A 489 -8.88 -29.92 5.85
N PRO A 490 -8.76 -31.08 6.54
CA PRO A 490 -9.80 -31.59 7.44
C PRO A 490 -9.86 -30.77 8.75
N LEU A 491 -11.01 -30.80 9.41
CA LEU A 491 -11.25 -30.08 10.68
C LEU A 491 -10.30 -30.48 11.82
N GLU A 492 -9.75 -31.69 11.77
CA GLU A 492 -8.77 -32.20 12.73
C GLU A 492 -7.40 -31.55 12.58
N ASP A 493 -7.08 -31.01 11.41
CA ASP A 493 -5.91 -30.14 11.24
C ASP A 493 -6.24 -28.75 11.74
N SER A 494 -5.78 -28.42 12.94
CA SER A 494 -5.99 -27.10 13.53
C SER A 494 -5.13 -26.00 12.91
N VAL A 495 -4.33 -26.33 11.90
CA VAL A 495 -3.34 -25.44 11.28
C VAL A 495 -2.46 -24.76 12.34
N PRO A 496 -1.77 -25.56 13.16
CA PRO A 496 -0.99 -25.03 14.27
C PRO A 496 0.17 -24.17 13.74
N ASP A 497 0.66 -23.28 14.59
CA ASP A 497 1.78 -22.40 14.28
C ASP A 497 1.53 -21.40 13.12
N ALA A 498 0.32 -21.26 12.64
CA ALA A 498 -0.10 -20.20 11.72
C ALA A 498 -0.68 -19.02 12.50
N PHE A 499 -0.59 -17.82 11.94
CA PHE A 499 -1.24 -16.62 12.49
C PHE A 499 -2.76 -16.81 12.55
N HIS A 500 -3.33 -17.18 11.41
CA HIS A 500 -4.71 -17.64 11.31
C HIS A 500 -4.73 -19.16 11.51
N THR A 501 -5.08 -19.62 12.71
CA THR A 501 -5.28 -21.04 13.00
C THR A 501 -6.64 -21.49 12.49
N LYS A 502 -6.79 -22.78 12.17
CA LYS A 502 -8.02 -23.34 11.58
C LYS A 502 -8.26 -22.80 10.15
N GLU A 503 -9.45 -22.29 9.85
CA GLU A 503 -9.81 -21.72 8.53
C GLU A 503 -9.62 -22.73 7.37
N GLN A 504 -9.86 -23.99 7.65
CA GLN A 504 -9.55 -25.12 6.77
C GLN A 504 -10.26 -25.05 5.42
N VAL A 505 -11.54 -24.62 5.44
CA VAL A 505 -12.38 -24.56 4.24
C VAL A 505 -11.93 -23.41 3.34
N SER A 506 -11.74 -22.21 3.89
CA SER A 506 -11.25 -21.07 3.14
C SER A 506 -9.91 -21.36 2.48
N ARG A 507 -8.95 -21.94 3.23
CA ARG A 507 -7.64 -22.34 2.68
C ARG A 507 -7.77 -23.37 1.55
N THR A 508 -8.67 -24.33 1.68
CA THR A 508 -8.91 -25.34 0.63
C THR A 508 -9.41 -24.68 -0.64
N LEU A 509 -10.37 -23.78 -0.55
CA LEU A 509 -10.92 -23.06 -1.70
C LEU A 509 -9.87 -22.18 -2.37
N GLU A 510 -9.09 -21.43 -1.60
CA GLU A 510 -8.06 -20.54 -2.13
C GLU A 510 -6.90 -21.31 -2.77
N TYR A 511 -6.43 -22.41 -2.16
CA TYR A 511 -5.41 -23.26 -2.78
C TYR A 511 -5.90 -23.93 -4.06
N ALA A 512 -7.18 -24.29 -4.16
CA ALA A 512 -7.74 -24.81 -5.40
C ALA A 512 -7.68 -23.79 -6.55
N TYR A 513 -7.94 -22.51 -6.25
CA TYR A 513 -7.77 -21.42 -7.21
C TYR A 513 -6.30 -21.16 -7.57
N ASP A 514 -5.40 -21.10 -6.57
CA ASP A 514 -3.97 -20.91 -6.80
C ASP A 514 -3.39 -22.07 -7.65
N ASP A 515 -3.81 -23.31 -7.41
CA ASP A 515 -3.42 -24.47 -8.20
C ASP A 515 -3.96 -24.40 -9.65
N PHE A 516 -5.18 -23.89 -9.84
CA PHE A 516 -5.69 -23.61 -11.19
C PHE A 516 -4.79 -22.61 -11.92
N VAL A 517 -4.47 -21.48 -11.30
CA VAL A 517 -3.63 -20.45 -11.91
C VAL A 517 -2.26 -21.01 -12.26
N LEU A 518 -1.62 -21.72 -11.33
CA LEU A 518 -0.33 -22.36 -11.59
C LEU A 518 -0.42 -23.40 -12.71
N SER A 519 -1.55 -24.12 -12.83
CA SER A 519 -1.77 -25.07 -13.95
C SER A 519 -1.76 -24.35 -15.30
N GLN A 520 -2.38 -23.16 -15.39
CA GLN A 520 -2.41 -22.40 -16.64
C GLN A 520 -1.01 -21.89 -17.02
N VAL A 521 -0.22 -21.45 -16.06
CA VAL A 521 1.19 -21.08 -16.28
C VAL A 521 2.00 -22.31 -16.71
N ALA A 522 1.85 -23.46 -16.03
CA ALA A 522 2.48 -24.73 -16.38
C ALA A 522 2.16 -25.13 -17.83
N LYS A 523 0.90 -25.00 -18.25
CA LYS A 523 0.46 -25.26 -19.63
C LYS A 523 1.20 -24.40 -20.65
N GLN A 524 1.29 -23.08 -20.38
CA GLN A 524 1.98 -22.14 -21.27
C GLN A 524 3.49 -22.43 -21.37
N LEU A 525 4.09 -22.86 -20.27
CA LEU A 525 5.51 -23.23 -20.20
C LEU A 525 5.77 -24.68 -20.59
N GLN A 526 4.77 -25.42 -21.10
CA GLN A 526 4.86 -26.81 -21.53
C GLN A 526 5.30 -27.80 -20.41
N LYS A 527 5.05 -27.47 -19.16
CA LYS A 527 5.29 -28.33 -17.99
C LYS A 527 4.11 -29.31 -17.82
N ASN A 528 3.97 -30.25 -18.76
CA ASN A 528 2.75 -31.04 -18.94
C ASN A 528 2.34 -31.89 -17.73
N GLU A 529 3.29 -32.42 -16.98
CA GLU A 529 2.97 -33.26 -15.80
C GLU A 529 2.39 -32.39 -14.67
N ASP A 530 2.99 -31.25 -14.40
CA ASP A 530 2.47 -30.30 -13.41
C ASP A 530 1.10 -29.75 -13.85
N TYR A 531 0.91 -29.45 -15.15
CA TYR A 531 -0.39 -29.04 -15.68
C TYR A 531 -1.49 -30.06 -15.36
N LYS A 532 -1.25 -31.35 -15.65
CA LYS A 532 -2.24 -32.40 -15.39
C LYS A 532 -2.57 -32.52 -13.91
N LEU A 533 -1.54 -32.57 -13.06
CA LEU A 533 -1.70 -32.72 -11.61
C LEU A 533 -2.46 -31.54 -11.01
N LEU A 534 -2.01 -30.32 -11.31
CA LEU A 534 -2.60 -29.09 -10.76
C LEU A 534 -4.03 -28.86 -11.27
N SER A 535 -4.34 -29.25 -12.53
CA SER A 535 -5.71 -29.19 -13.05
C SER A 535 -6.67 -30.11 -12.28
N VAL A 536 -6.18 -31.25 -11.77
CA VAL A 536 -6.96 -32.11 -10.87
C VAL A 536 -7.12 -31.46 -9.49
N ARG A 537 -6.04 -30.91 -8.93
CA ARG A 537 -6.07 -30.22 -7.63
C ARG A 537 -6.98 -28.98 -7.64
N ALA A 538 -7.09 -28.29 -8.78
CA ALA A 538 -8.02 -27.17 -8.96
C ALA A 538 -9.48 -27.54 -8.68
N LEU A 539 -9.86 -28.82 -8.78
CA LEU A 539 -11.20 -29.31 -8.46
C LEU A 539 -11.40 -29.63 -6.97
N ASN A 540 -10.39 -29.45 -6.14
CA ASN A 540 -10.46 -29.74 -4.70
C ASN A 540 -11.51 -28.88 -3.94
N TYR A 541 -11.96 -27.76 -4.52
CA TYR A 541 -13.08 -26.98 -3.97
C TYR A 541 -14.32 -27.85 -3.75
N ARG A 542 -14.56 -28.89 -4.59
CA ARG A 542 -15.70 -29.82 -4.50
C ARG A 542 -15.68 -30.62 -3.19
N ASN A 543 -14.50 -30.83 -2.61
CA ASN A 543 -14.36 -31.59 -1.38
C ASN A 543 -14.89 -30.86 -0.15
N VAL A 544 -15.11 -29.56 -0.22
CA VAL A 544 -15.59 -28.72 0.91
C VAL A 544 -16.93 -28.04 0.62
N ILE A 545 -17.57 -28.33 -0.53
CA ILE A 545 -18.96 -27.95 -0.77
C ILE A 545 -19.84 -29.15 -0.39
N ASP A 546 -20.70 -28.98 0.60
CA ASP A 546 -21.63 -30.02 1.02
C ASP A 546 -22.79 -30.14 0.01
N PRO A 547 -22.94 -31.28 -0.69
CA PRO A 547 -23.97 -31.44 -1.69
C PRO A 547 -25.41 -31.44 -1.14
N GLN A 548 -25.58 -31.62 0.18
CA GLN A 548 -26.91 -31.58 0.81
C GLN A 548 -27.39 -30.15 1.06
N THR A 549 -26.47 -29.25 1.40
CA THR A 549 -26.80 -27.86 1.72
C THR A 549 -26.45 -26.88 0.62
N GLY A 550 -25.56 -27.25 -0.30
CA GLY A 550 -25.01 -26.38 -1.33
C GLY A 550 -24.00 -25.35 -0.82
N TYR A 551 -23.64 -25.36 0.47
CA TYR A 551 -22.72 -24.40 1.07
C TYR A 551 -21.35 -25.03 1.35
N ALA A 552 -20.33 -24.15 1.38
CA ALA A 552 -19.00 -24.51 1.87
C ALA A 552 -19.09 -24.96 3.34
N GLN A 553 -18.54 -26.13 3.68
CA GLN A 553 -18.71 -26.76 4.97
C GLN A 553 -17.43 -27.45 5.44
N GLY A 554 -17.20 -27.41 6.76
CA GLY A 554 -16.13 -28.17 7.39
C GLY A 554 -16.27 -29.67 7.18
N ARG A 555 -15.16 -30.36 6.87
CA ARG A 555 -15.14 -31.79 6.59
C ARG A 555 -14.11 -32.50 7.45
N HIS A 556 -14.48 -33.67 7.98
CA HIS A 556 -13.65 -34.52 8.83
C HIS A 556 -12.71 -35.42 8.02
N THR A 557 -11.66 -35.96 8.66
CA THR A 557 -10.70 -36.88 8.02
C THR A 557 -11.33 -38.15 7.49
N ASP A 558 -12.48 -38.58 8.02
CA ASP A 558 -13.27 -39.71 7.55
C ASP A 558 -14.15 -39.39 6.35
N GLY A 559 -14.12 -38.13 5.89
CA GLY A 559 -14.90 -37.67 4.76
C GLY A 559 -16.31 -37.17 5.06
N THR A 560 -16.75 -37.20 6.33
CA THR A 560 -18.07 -36.68 6.71
C THR A 560 -18.04 -35.16 6.86
N PHE A 561 -19.12 -34.49 6.48
CA PHE A 561 -19.29 -33.06 6.72
C PHE A 561 -19.73 -32.78 8.17
N LEU A 562 -19.30 -31.61 8.67
CA LEU A 562 -19.74 -31.11 9.96
C LEU A 562 -21.26 -30.94 9.96
N LYS A 563 -21.94 -31.53 10.93
CA LYS A 563 -23.39 -31.37 11.11
C LYS A 563 -23.69 -30.08 11.89
N GLU A 564 -24.89 -29.54 11.70
CA GLU A 564 -25.48 -28.45 12.50
C GLU A 564 -24.78 -27.08 12.43
N GLN A 565 -23.96 -26.84 11.42
CA GLN A 565 -23.43 -25.48 11.17
C GLN A 565 -24.42 -24.67 10.33
N ASN A 566 -24.86 -23.53 10.87
CA ASN A 566 -25.66 -22.58 10.11
C ASN A 566 -24.77 -21.84 9.09
N ALA A 567 -25.11 -21.94 7.81
CA ALA A 567 -24.33 -21.32 6.73
C ALA A 567 -24.26 -19.79 6.81
N PHE A 568 -25.15 -19.14 7.53
CA PHE A 568 -25.23 -17.69 7.69
C PHE A 568 -24.61 -17.18 9.00
N GLN A 569 -23.96 -18.05 9.75
CA GLN A 569 -23.25 -17.69 10.98
C GLN A 569 -21.75 -17.85 10.82
N PHE A 570 -21.00 -17.00 11.54
CA PHE A 570 -19.56 -17.10 11.61
C PHE A 570 -19.10 -18.53 11.92
N ALA A 571 -18.10 -19.01 11.18
CA ALA A 571 -17.54 -20.34 11.33
C ALA A 571 -16.01 -20.30 11.41
N LYS A 572 -15.42 -20.97 12.40
CA LYS A 572 -13.95 -20.99 12.61
C LYS A 572 -13.14 -21.63 11.47
N PHE A 573 -13.79 -22.38 10.59
CA PHE A 573 -13.17 -22.95 9.39
C PHE A 573 -13.28 -22.03 8.16
N ILE A 574 -13.90 -20.86 8.31
CA ILE A 574 -14.03 -19.78 7.32
C ILE A 574 -13.27 -18.57 7.82
N THR A 575 -12.47 -17.95 6.95
CA THR A 575 -11.76 -16.71 7.23
C THR A 575 -12.73 -15.55 7.27
N GLU A 576 -12.76 -14.81 8.39
CA GLU A 576 -13.48 -13.54 8.57
C GLU A 576 -14.94 -13.57 8.12
N GLY A 577 -15.61 -14.72 8.19
CA GLY A 577 -16.96 -14.79 7.65
C GLY A 577 -17.74 -16.05 7.99
N ALA A 578 -18.78 -16.27 7.22
CA ALA A 578 -19.68 -17.40 7.27
C ALA A 578 -19.57 -18.28 6.01
N PRO A 579 -20.00 -19.55 6.04
CA PRO A 579 -20.00 -20.41 4.88
C PRO A 579 -20.65 -19.79 3.61
N CYS A 580 -21.75 -19.06 3.77
CA CYS A 580 -22.44 -18.40 2.66
C CYS A 580 -21.57 -17.33 1.95
N HIS A 581 -20.58 -16.75 2.61
CA HIS A 581 -19.67 -15.79 1.97
C HIS A 581 -18.64 -16.50 1.08
N TYR A 582 -18.04 -17.59 1.59
CA TYR A 582 -16.95 -18.29 0.90
C TYR A 582 -17.41 -19.33 -0.14
N THR A 583 -18.66 -19.79 -0.09
CA THR A 583 -19.20 -20.76 -1.05
C THR A 583 -18.96 -20.36 -2.50
N TRP A 584 -19.00 -19.07 -2.79
CA TRP A 584 -18.84 -18.51 -4.14
C TRP A 584 -17.38 -18.33 -4.57
N TYR A 585 -16.43 -18.59 -3.67
CA TYR A 585 -15.02 -18.45 -3.98
C TYR A 585 -14.50 -19.65 -4.81
N VAL A 586 -15.02 -19.76 -6.00
CA VAL A 586 -14.57 -20.69 -7.06
C VAL A 586 -14.48 -19.91 -8.40
N PRO A 587 -13.65 -18.85 -8.47
CA PRO A 587 -13.62 -17.96 -9.64
C PRO A 587 -13.15 -18.65 -10.93
N HIS A 588 -12.46 -19.77 -10.81
CA HIS A 588 -11.92 -20.55 -11.92
C HIS A 588 -12.91 -21.57 -12.52
N ASP A 589 -13.97 -21.94 -11.82
CA ASP A 589 -14.95 -22.92 -12.28
C ASP A 589 -16.38 -22.62 -11.79
N PRO A 590 -16.94 -21.42 -12.08
CA PRO A 590 -18.28 -21.05 -11.61
C PRO A 590 -19.38 -21.97 -12.18
N TYR A 591 -19.21 -22.46 -13.40
CA TYR A 591 -20.16 -23.40 -14.00
C TYR A 591 -20.09 -24.78 -13.33
N GLY A 592 -18.88 -25.29 -13.06
CA GLY A 592 -18.72 -26.54 -12.33
C GLY A 592 -19.25 -26.47 -10.90
N LEU A 593 -19.12 -25.33 -10.23
CA LEU A 593 -19.75 -25.09 -8.93
C LEU A 593 -21.27 -25.13 -9.04
N MET A 594 -21.84 -24.42 -10.00
CA MET A 594 -23.30 -24.40 -10.24
C MET A 594 -23.85 -25.81 -10.51
N GLU A 595 -23.19 -26.58 -11.38
CA GLU A 595 -23.58 -27.98 -11.66
C GLU A 595 -23.48 -28.85 -10.41
N TYR A 596 -22.40 -28.69 -9.62
CA TYR A 596 -22.19 -29.44 -8.39
C TYR A 596 -23.23 -29.14 -7.31
N MET A 597 -23.79 -27.93 -7.30
CA MET A 597 -24.85 -27.49 -6.39
C MET A 597 -26.27 -27.86 -6.88
N GLY A 598 -26.42 -28.62 -7.97
CA GLY A 598 -27.72 -29.09 -8.49
C GLY A 598 -28.22 -28.40 -9.77
N GLY A 599 -27.42 -27.56 -10.40
CA GLY A 599 -27.75 -26.93 -11.68
C GLY A 599 -28.62 -25.68 -11.56
N LYS A 600 -29.52 -25.50 -12.51
CA LYS A 600 -30.39 -24.31 -12.62
C LYS A 600 -31.69 -24.40 -11.82
N GLU A 601 -31.95 -25.51 -11.14
CA GLU A 601 -33.19 -25.74 -10.39
C GLU A 601 -33.03 -25.31 -8.90
#